data_fe2abe70f43bbb4fd92f36d1294b34a7
#
_entry.id   fe2abe70f43bbb4fd92f36d1294b34a7
#
_cell.length_a   1.000
_cell.length_b   1.000
_cell.length_c   1.000
_cell.angle_alpha   90.00
_cell.angle_beta   90.00
_cell.angle_gamma   90.00
#
_symmetry.space_group_name_H-M   'P 1'
#
loop_
_entity.id
_entity.type
_entity.pdbx_description
1 polymer ?
#
loop_
_entity_poly.entity_id
_entity_poly.type
_entity_poly.pdbx_seq_one_letter_code
_entity_poly.pdbx_strand_id
1 'polypeptide(L)'
;MVNAFVWLNLISLVVLVVLILNNYRTNPNIIYLGLFLVSFSIFIIASYVTLVEFDPFWAGVLFNYFTPLYLLAGPFFYFYTRGVVEDKFIFKRADLLHFILPFIQLIGILPFIFSYSFQEKVLILEELHRAPNKFAEFRFNVIFTNAQNMWLRTVSFISYLLAALIRLLVFMRSQKIPFLIMMREQFNFRWLFYLLLSMFFLPLSYIIFLFDVTHFDLGQILLEQKFSLTNGGLILLFSVFINLFNNISLLFFPQLLYGIPKVVTKNYLSSSKAVKQDDTSAPTPYKNTEYFEDLAARIKNHMQLQEPFLKKEFSLQILSNSLNVPHHHLTYCIRYFFNSNFSDLKNSYRIAHFKKMAENGIPKHLTIDFLIDQSGFKSKSSFYASFSKFEGYNPSLIVKQI
;
A
#
# COMPACT_ATOMS: atom_id res chain seq x y z
N MET A 1 -28.92 13.12 0.04
CA MET A 1 -27.82 12.25 0.52
C MET A 1 -26.86 11.82 -0.60
N VAL A 2 -27.34 11.48 -1.81
CA VAL A 2 -26.49 11.13 -2.98
C VAL A 2 -25.31 12.07 -3.17
N ASN A 3 -25.58 13.37 -3.15
CA ASN A 3 -24.54 14.36 -3.41
C ASN A 3 -23.37 14.29 -2.40
N ALA A 4 -23.64 14.02 -1.13
CA ALA A 4 -22.57 13.95 -0.13
C ALA A 4 -21.63 12.75 -0.35
N PHE A 5 -22.17 11.58 -0.64
CA PHE A 5 -21.35 10.38 -0.93
C PHE A 5 -20.55 10.50 -2.20
N VAL A 6 -21.17 11.03 -3.26
CA VAL A 6 -20.46 11.28 -4.54
C VAL A 6 -19.32 12.27 -4.32
N TRP A 7 -19.57 13.39 -3.67
CA TRP A 7 -18.56 14.41 -3.40
C TRP A 7 -17.43 13.91 -2.51
N LEU A 8 -17.71 13.13 -1.46
CA LEU A 8 -16.68 12.53 -0.62
C LEU A 8 -15.77 11.59 -1.41
N ASN A 9 -16.34 10.76 -2.29
CA ASN A 9 -15.55 9.88 -3.15
C ASN A 9 -14.75 10.67 -4.19
N LEU A 10 -15.30 11.71 -4.80
CA LEU A 10 -14.58 12.57 -5.74
C LEU A 10 -13.42 13.30 -5.06
N ILE A 11 -13.62 13.83 -3.85
CA ILE A 11 -12.55 14.44 -3.06
C ILE A 11 -11.46 13.42 -2.75
N SER A 12 -11.85 12.20 -2.34
CA SER A 12 -10.87 11.12 -2.08
C SER A 12 -10.06 10.75 -3.33
N LEU A 13 -10.67 10.79 -4.51
CA LEU A 13 -9.99 10.59 -5.79
C LEU A 13 -8.97 11.70 -6.09
N VAL A 14 -9.32 12.96 -5.87
CA VAL A 14 -8.40 14.07 -6.06
C VAL A 14 -7.18 13.92 -5.15
N VAL A 15 -7.41 13.62 -3.88
CA VAL A 15 -6.34 13.36 -2.90
C VAL A 15 -5.46 12.20 -3.37
N LEU A 16 -6.05 11.10 -3.81
CA LEU A 16 -5.34 9.94 -4.33
C LEU A 16 -4.44 10.31 -5.52
N VAL A 17 -4.97 11.03 -6.52
CA VAL A 17 -4.22 11.46 -7.69
C VAL A 17 -3.03 12.35 -7.30
N VAL A 18 -3.25 13.32 -6.41
CA VAL A 18 -2.17 14.19 -5.90
C VAL A 18 -1.08 13.38 -5.20
N LEU A 19 -1.45 12.42 -4.35
CA LEU A 19 -0.49 11.55 -3.68
C LEU A 19 0.33 10.72 -4.66
N ILE A 20 -0.28 10.19 -5.71
CA ILE A 20 0.42 9.42 -6.74
C ILE A 20 1.39 10.30 -7.52
N LEU A 21 0.92 11.47 -7.99
CA LEU A 21 1.74 12.40 -8.78
C LEU A 21 2.95 12.90 -8.00
N ASN A 22 2.84 13.05 -6.68
CA ASN A 22 3.96 13.47 -5.85
C ASN A 22 4.97 12.33 -5.56
N ASN A 23 4.55 11.07 -5.66
CA ASN A 23 5.36 9.93 -5.19
C ASN A 23 5.77 8.92 -6.27
N TYR A 24 5.28 9.04 -7.52
CA TYR A 24 5.54 8.04 -8.58
C TYR A 24 7.02 7.91 -8.93
N ARG A 25 7.83 8.94 -8.73
CA ARG A 25 9.29 8.91 -8.99
C ARG A 25 10.03 8.06 -7.96
N THR A 26 9.56 8.06 -6.71
CA THR A 26 10.18 7.28 -5.63
C THR A 26 9.72 5.83 -5.64
N ASN A 27 8.44 5.59 -5.94
CA ASN A 27 7.85 4.25 -6.05
C ASN A 27 6.97 4.15 -7.31
N PRO A 28 7.51 3.75 -8.46
CA PRO A 28 6.72 3.64 -9.70
C PRO A 28 5.54 2.66 -9.59
N ASN A 29 5.57 1.67 -8.69
CA ASN A 29 4.46 0.73 -8.51
C ASN A 29 3.19 1.41 -8.00
N ILE A 30 3.30 2.60 -7.37
CA ILE A 30 2.15 3.36 -6.92
C ILE A 30 1.23 3.78 -8.08
N ILE A 31 1.75 3.88 -9.30
CA ILE A 31 0.97 4.18 -10.50
C ILE A 31 -0.08 3.08 -10.72
N TYR A 32 0.30 1.81 -10.59
CA TYR A 32 -0.63 0.70 -10.75
C TYR A 32 -1.71 0.69 -9.65
N LEU A 33 -1.30 0.93 -8.39
CA LEU A 33 -2.25 1.07 -7.29
C LEU A 33 -3.22 2.23 -7.54
N GLY A 34 -2.71 3.36 -7.99
CA GLY A 34 -3.54 4.52 -8.30
C GLY A 34 -4.52 4.29 -9.44
N LEU A 35 -4.05 3.74 -10.54
CA LEU A 35 -4.92 3.40 -11.68
C LEU A 35 -6.00 2.40 -11.28
N PHE A 36 -5.66 1.42 -10.45
CA PHE A 36 -6.62 0.49 -9.85
C PHE A 36 -7.67 1.22 -9.01
N LEU A 37 -7.26 2.01 -8.02
CA LEU A 37 -8.16 2.70 -7.10
C LEU A 37 -9.04 3.73 -7.82
N VAL A 38 -8.51 4.45 -8.82
CA VAL A 38 -9.28 5.38 -9.66
C VAL A 38 -10.34 4.63 -10.46
N SER A 39 -9.94 3.58 -11.19
CA SER A 39 -10.87 2.76 -12.00
C SER A 39 -11.99 2.20 -11.16
N PHE A 40 -11.62 1.74 -9.97
CA PHE A 40 -12.51 1.12 -9.01
C PHE A 40 -13.46 2.14 -8.36
N SER A 41 -12.97 3.32 -7.98
CA SER A 41 -13.80 4.39 -7.41
C SER A 41 -14.85 4.89 -8.40
N ILE A 42 -14.47 5.06 -9.67
CA ILE A 42 -15.42 5.46 -10.71
C ILE A 42 -16.51 4.37 -10.89
N PHE A 43 -16.11 3.10 -10.87
CA PHE A 43 -17.08 1.98 -10.94
C PHE A 43 -18.06 1.99 -9.75
N ILE A 44 -17.57 2.18 -8.53
CA ILE A 44 -18.41 2.21 -7.31
C ILE A 44 -19.36 3.41 -7.34
N ILE A 45 -18.88 4.60 -7.69
CA ILE A 45 -19.72 5.80 -7.77
C ILE A 45 -20.82 5.60 -8.83
N ALA A 46 -20.45 5.09 -10.03
CA ALA A 46 -21.42 4.83 -11.08
C ALA A 46 -22.47 3.81 -10.66
N SER A 47 -22.07 2.72 -9.99
CA SER A 47 -22.99 1.71 -9.47
C SER A 47 -23.93 2.28 -8.40
N TYR A 48 -23.40 3.11 -7.51
CA TYR A 48 -24.19 3.74 -6.45
C TYR A 48 -25.29 4.67 -7.02
N VAL A 49 -24.92 5.58 -7.93
CA VAL A 49 -25.88 6.56 -8.51
C VAL A 49 -26.85 5.94 -9.51
N THR A 50 -26.59 4.73 -9.96
CA THR A 50 -27.48 4.03 -10.91
C THR A 50 -28.40 3.05 -10.20
N LEU A 51 -27.91 2.36 -9.15
CA LEU A 51 -28.59 1.20 -8.56
C LEU A 51 -29.13 1.45 -7.16
N VAL A 52 -28.48 2.32 -6.37
CA VAL A 52 -28.86 2.55 -4.95
C VAL A 52 -29.69 3.82 -4.81
N GLU A 53 -29.16 4.92 -5.24
CA GLU A 53 -29.84 6.23 -5.20
C GLU A 53 -29.78 6.81 -6.61
N PHE A 54 -30.78 6.54 -7.42
CA PHE A 54 -30.82 6.97 -8.82
C PHE A 54 -30.78 8.50 -8.90
N ASP A 55 -29.74 9.00 -9.54
CA ASP A 55 -29.60 10.40 -9.91
C ASP A 55 -29.42 10.51 -11.42
N PRO A 56 -30.39 11.08 -12.17
CA PRO A 56 -30.37 11.13 -13.63
C PRO A 56 -29.11 11.79 -14.20
N PHE A 57 -28.65 12.88 -13.58
CA PHE A 57 -27.47 13.59 -14.05
C PHE A 57 -26.21 12.76 -13.89
N TRP A 58 -25.94 12.28 -12.65
CA TRP A 58 -24.75 11.47 -12.39
C TRP A 58 -24.78 10.12 -13.11
N ALA A 59 -25.95 9.50 -13.22
CA ALA A 59 -26.12 8.30 -14.03
C ALA A 59 -25.78 8.59 -15.50
N GLY A 60 -26.29 9.69 -16.06
CA GLY A 60 -25.96 10.11 -17.43
C GLY A 60 -24.47 10.38 -17.65
N VAL A 61 -23.76 10.90 -16.65
CA VAL A 61 -22.31 11.18 -16.73
C VAL A 61 -21.46 9.92 -16.60
N LEU A 62 -21.84 8.99 -15.70
CA LEU A 62 -20.96 7.90 -15.29
C LEU A 62 -21.36 6.55 -15.90
N PHE A 63 -22.63 6.34 -16.21
CA PHE A 63 -23.12 5.05 -16.63
C PHE A 63 -22.53 4.62 -17.98
N ASN A 64 -21.93 3.48 -17.99
CA ASN A 64 -21.32 2.80 -19.14
C ASN A 64 -20.15 3.47 -19.87
N TYR A 65 -19.93 4.77 -19.75
CA TYR A 65 -18.81 5.44 -20.43
C TYR A 65 -17.44 4.89 -20.00
N PHE A 66 -17.34 4.56 -18.73
CA PHE A 66 -16.09 4.09 -18.12
C PHE A 66 -15.98 2.56 -18.07
N THR A 67 -16.87 1.83 -18.77
CA THR A 67 -16.81 0.36 -18.76
C THR A 67 -15.46 -0.22 -19.17
N PRO A 68 -14.75 0.31 -20.19
CA PRO A 68 -13.40 -0.15 -20.49
C PRO A 68 -12.42 0.03 -19.31
N LEU A 69 -12.56 1.14 -18.56
CA LEU A 69 -11.74 1.42 -17.40
C LEU A 69 -12.03 0.45 -16.24
N TYR A 70 -13.30 0.04 -16.07
CA TYR A 70 -13.65 -0.96 -15.03
C TYR A 70 -12.98 -2.30 -15.27
N LEU A 71 -12.84 -2.70 -16.54
CA LEU A 71 -12.13 -3.92 -16.91
C LEU A 71 -10.62 -3.84 -16.68
N LEU A 72 -10.05 -2.63 -16.62
CA LEU A 72 -8.64 -2.41 -16.30
C LEU A 72 -8.33 -2.46 -14.80
N ALA A 73 -9.33 -2.36 -13.92
CA ALA A 73 -9.12 -2.42 -12.49
C ALA A 73 -8.42 -3.73 -12.07
N GLY A 74 -8.85 -4.88 -12.60
CA GLY A 74 -8.23 -6.17 -12.33
C GLY A 74 -6.76 -6.26 -12.78
N PRO A 75 -6.44 -5.98 -14.04
CA PRO A 75 -5.05 -5.89 -14.53
C PRO A 75 -4.16 -4.99 -13.69
N PHE A 76 -4.60 -3.76 -13.37
CA PHE A 76 -3.81 -2.84 -12.56
C PHE A 76 -3.56 -3.35 -11.15
N PHE A 77 -4.55 -3.97 -10.52
CA PHE A 77 -4.38 -4.63 -9.24
C PHE A 77 -3.36 -5.77 -9.28
N TYR A 78 -3.41 -6.60 -10.33
CA TYR A 78 -2.45 -7.67 -10.56
C TYR A 78 -1.03 -7.14 -10.81
N PHE A 79 -0.88 -6.07 -11.61
CA PHE A 79 0.44 -5.44 -11.85
C PHE A 79 1.01 -4.83 -10.57
N TYR A 80 0.18 -4.18 -9.75
CA TYR A 80 0.59 -3.70 -8.45
C TYR A 80 1.07 -4.84 -7.54
N THR A 81 0.29 -5.92 -7.42
CA THR A 81 0.67 -7.11 -6.63
C THR A 81 1.99 -7.69 -7.12
N ARG A 82 2.14 -7.84 -8.44
CA ARG A 82 3.40 -8.31 -9.06
C ARG A 82 4.57 -7.41 -8.71
N GLY A 83 4.38 -6.10 -8.82
CA GLY A 83 5.40 -5.11 -8.50
C GLY A 83 5.84 -5.14 -7.05
N VAL A 84 4.90 -5.31 -6.11
CA VAL A 84 5.19 -5.45 -4.68
C VAL A 84 5.94 -6.74 -4.37
N VAL A 85 5.52 -7.86 -4.98
CA VAL A 85 6.12 -9.19 -4.76
C VAL A 85 7.53 -9.26 -5.37
N GLU A 86 7.73 -8.75 -6.59
CA GLU A 86 9.02 -8.79 -7.30
C GLU A 86 9.93 -7.60 -6.94
N ASP A 87 9.40 -6.60 -6.23
CA ASP A 87 10.09 -5.36 -5.86
C ASP A 87 10.67 -4.61 -7.08
N LYS A 88 9.89 -4.62 -8.16
CA LYS A 88 10.28 -3.99 -9.43
C LYS A 88 9.05 -3.46 -10.14
N PHE A 89 9.18 -2.27 -10.72
CA PHE A 89 8.22 -1.81 -11.70
C PHE A 89 8.48 -2.52 -13.03
N ILE A 90 7.58 -3.43 -13.41
CA ILE A 90 7.75 -4.25 -14.62
C ILE A 90 6.50 -4.12 -15.48
N PHE A 91 6.71 -3.72 -16.72
CA PHE A 91 5.73 -3.85 -17.79
C PHE A 91 6.35 -4.70 -18.93
N LYS A 92 5.76 -5.86 -19.19
CA LYS A 92 6.22 -6.79 -20.22
C LYS A 92 5.37 -6.64 -21.49
N ARG A 93 5.92 -6.96 -22.66
CA ARG A 93 5.12 -6.94 -23.91
C ARG A 93 3.88 -7.83 -23.83
N ALA A 94 3.96 -8.97 -23.13
CA ALA A 94 2.81 -9.84 -22.88
C ALA A 94 1.70 -9.17 -22.05
N ASP A 95 2.01 -8.14 -21.26
CA ASP A 95 1.01 -7.42 -20.46
C ASP A 95 0.02 -6.64 -21.35
N LEU A 96 0.36 -6.41 -22.62
CA LEU A 96 -0.56 -5.81 -23.61
C LEU A 96 -1.79 -6.67 -23.84
N LEU A 97 -1.70 -7.98 -23.64
CA LEU A 97 -2.86 -8.89 -23.77
C LEU A 97 -3.98 -8.55 -22.78
N HIS A 98 -3.64 -7.98 -21.62
CA HIS A 98 -4.62 -7.58 -20.61
C HIS A 98 -5.47 -6.37 -21.05
N PHE A 99 -5.09 -5.66 -22.11
CA PHE A 99 -5.82 -4.51 -22.66
C PHE A 99 -6.76 -4.89 -23.82
N ILE A 100 -6.71 -6.13 -24.31
CA ILE A 100 -7.56 -6.58 -25.45
C ILE A 100 -9.04 -6.47 -25.10
N LEU A 101 -9.45 -7.01 -23.94
CA LEU A 101 -10.85 -7.00 -23.52
C LEU A 101 -11.38 -5.57 -23.25
N PRO A 102 -10.67 -4.70 -22.52
CA PRO A 102 -11.01 -3.28 -22.44
C PRO A 102 -11.11 -2.57 -23.80
N PHE A 103 -10.24 -2.91 -24.75
CA PHE A 103 -10.26 -2.33 -26.09
C PHE A 103 -11.50 -2.78 -26.89
N ILE A 104 -11.84 -4.07 -26.86
CA ILE A 104 -13.08 -4.59 -27.46
C ILE A 104 -14.29 -3.87 -26.87
N GLN A 105 -14.28 -3.67 -25.57
CA GLN A 105 -15.36 -2.98 -24.85
C GLN A 105 -15.47 -1.51 -25.25
N LEU A 106 -14.33 -0.84 -25.44
CA LEU A 106 -14.29 0.54 -25.94
C LEU A 106 -14.93 0.64 -27.32
N ILE A 107 -14.54 -0.21 -28.25
CA ILE A 107 -15.12 -0.23 -29.62
C ILE A 107 -16.63 -0.45 -29.53
N GLY A 108 -17.07 -1.39 -28.71
CA GLY A 108 -18.48 -1.73 -28.59
C GLY A 108 -19.38 -0.61 -28.05
N ILE A 109 -18.84 0.29 -27.21
CA ILE A 109 -19.61 1.39 -26.60
C ILE A 109 -19.60 2.68 -27.44
N LEU A 110 -18.65 2.84 -28.36
CA LEU A 110 -18.52 4.05 -29.17
C LEU A 110 -19.84 4.44 -29.90
N PRO A 111 -20.59 3.50 -30.51
CA PRO A 111 -21.86 3.85 -31.14
C PRO A 111 -22.86 4.49 -30.17
N PHE A 112 -23.01 3.95 -28.97
CA PHE A 112 -23.88 4.54 -27.95
C PHE A 112 -23.41 5.93 -27.51
N ILE A 113 -22.09 6.15 -27.37
CA ILE A 113 -21.53 7.44 -27.01
C ILE A 113 -21.83 8.51 -28.04
N PHE A 114 -21.73 8.19 -29.36
CA PHE A 114 -21.85 9.16 -30.41
C PHE A 114 -23.27 9.30 -31.01
N SER A 115 -24.11 8.26 -30.89
CA SER A 115 -25.44 8.29 -31.47
C SER A 115 -26.51 9.02 -30.67
N TYR A 116 -26.25 9.21 -29.35
CA TYR A 116 -27.22 9.82 -28.46
C TYR A 116 -26.62 11.08 -27.81
N SER A 117 -27.40 12.16 -27.74
CA SER A 117 -27.10 13.34 -26.97
C SER A 117 -27.13 13.02 -25.47
N PHE A 118 -26.58 13.91 -24.64
CA PHE A 118 -26.61 13.72 -23.20
C PHE A 118 -28.04 13.61 -22.66
N GLN A 119 -28.94 14.46 -23.16
CA GLN A 119 -30.33 14.46 -22.71
C GLN A 119 -31.08 13.14 -23.10
N GLU A 120 -30.85 12.63 -24.32
CA GLU A 120 -31.42 11.33 -24.71
C GLU A 120 -30.90 10.18 -23.85
N LYS A 121 -29.63 10.20 -23.48
CA LYS A 121 -29.05 9.19 -22.57
C LYS A 121 -29.66 9.24 -21.18
N VAL A 122 -29.90 10.43 -20.64
CA VAL A 122 -30.60 10.61 -19.37
C VAL A 122 -32.03 10.05 -19.47
N LEU A 123 -32.76 10.39 -20.51
CA LEU A 123 -34.14 9.88 -20.72
C LEU A 123 -34.17 8.36 -20.82
N ILE A 124 -33.22 7.75 -21.56
CA ILE A 124 -33.12 6.27 -21.67
C ILE A 124 -32.88 5.67 -20.27
N LEU A 125 -32.00 6.27 -19.46
CA LEU A 125 -31.70 5.76 -18.11
C LEU A 125 -32.89 5.93 -17.16
N GLU A 126 -33.64 7.01 -17.27
CA GLU A 126 -34.88 7.21 -16.50
C GLU A 126 -35.95 6.18 -16.92
N GLU A 127 -36.11 5.92 -18.22
CA GLU A 127 -37.04 4.88 -18.70
C GLU A 127 -36.66 3.50 -18.17
N LEU A 128 -35.36 3.15 -18.25
CA LEU A 128 -34.85 1.88 -17.76
C LEU A 128 -34.96 1.75 -16.23
N HIS A 129 -34.81 2.87 -15.50
CA HIS A 129 -35.03 2.89 -14.06
C HIS A 129 -36.52 2.63 -13.70
N ARG A 130 -37.44 3.14 -14.52
CA ARG A 130 -38.89 2.89 -14.34
C ARG A 130 -39.31 1.49 -14.83
N ALA A 131 -38.56 0.89 -15.77
CA ALA A 131 -38.83 -0.43 -16.32
C ALA A 131 -37.60 -1.36 -16.21
N PRO A 132 -37.26 -1.77 -14.98
CA PRO A 132 -35.99 -2.45 -14.69
C PRO A 132 -35.81 -3.81 -15.38
N ASN A 133 -36.91 -4.49 -15.72
CA ASN A 133 -36.90 -5.73 -16.47
C ASN A 133 -36.25 -5.58 -17.86
N LYS A 134 -36.32 -4.38 -18.46
CA LYS A 134 -35.63 -4.07 -19.71
C LYS A 134 -34.15 -3.80 -19.56
N PHE A 135 -33.68 -3.51 -18.35
CA PHE A 135 -32.30 -3.06 -18.07
C PHE A 135 -31.25 -4.13 -18.42
N ALA A 136 -31.52 -5.39 -18.12
CA ALA A 136 -30.59 -6.48 -18.38
C ALA A 136 -30.41 -6.74 -19.89
N GLU A 137 -31.48 -6.60 -20.68
CA GLU A 137 -31.50 -6.87 -22.12
C GLU A 137 -31.08 -5.67 -22.97
N PHE A 138 -31.17 -4.45 -22.42
CA PHE A 138 -30.82 -3.23 -23.15
C PHE A 138 -29.37 -3.26 -23.60
N ARG A 139 -29.13 -2.79 -24.83
CA ARG A 139 -27.79 -2.80 -25.44
C ARG A 139 -27.17 -1.40 -25.43
N PHE A 140 -26.43 -1.11 -24.41
CA PHE A 140 -25.52 0.07 -24.37
C PHE A 140 -24.23 -0.18 -25.16
N ASN A 141 -23.99 -1.42 -25.54
CA ASN A 141 -22.82 -1.87 -26.28
C ASN A 141 -23.30 -2.75 -27.45
N VAL A 142 -22.78 -2.53 -28.65
CA VAL A 142 -23.20 -3.27 -29.83
C VAL A 142 -22.79 -4.75 -29.79
N ILE A 143 -21.76 -5.09 -29.01
CA ILE A 143 -21.22 -6.45 -28.93
C ILE A 143 -21.93 -7.23 -27.81
N PHE A 144 -22.13 -6.59 -26.64
CA PHE A 144 -22.64 -7.24 -25.44
C PHE A 144 -23.95 -6.63 -24.95
N THR A 145 -24.85 -7.45 -24.44
CA THR A 145 -25.99 -6.96 -23.64
C THR A 145 -25.49 -6.40 -22.29
N ASN A 146 -26.34 -5.65 -21.61
CA ASN A 146 -25.97 -5.10 -20.31
C ASN A 146 -25.66 -6.21 -19.29
N ALA A 147 -26.46 -7.26 -19.23
CA ALA A 147 -26.20 -8.41 -18.35
C ALA A 147 -24.87 -9.10 -18.68
N GLN A 148 -24.57 -9.32 -19.97
CA GLN A 148 -23.28 -9.89 -20.38
C GLN A 148 -22.10 -9.00 -19.94
N ASN A 149 -22.22 -7.68 -20.06
CA ASN A 149 -21.21 -6.74 -19.61
C ASN A 149 -20.98 -6.81 -18.11
N MET A 150 -22.05 -6.93 -17.33
CA MET A 150 -21.97 -7.03 -15.88
C MET A 150 -21.26 -8.32 -15.45
N TRP A 151 -21.62 -9.46 -16.04
CA TRP A 151 -20.95 -10.74 -15.80
C TRP A 151 -19.48 -10.70 -16.24
N LEU A 152 -19.18 -10.14 -17.40
CA LEU A 152 -17.82 -10.04 -17.93
C LEU A 152 -16.90 -9.26 -16.99
N ARG A 153 -17.37 -8.13 -16.47
CA ARG A 153 -16.62 -7.32 -15.49
C ARG A 153 -16.34 -8.09 -14.21
N THR A 154 -17.36 -8.75 -13.67
CA THR A 154 -17.27 -9.48 -12.41
C THR A 154 -16.33 -10.68 -12.53
N VAL A 155 -16.50 -11.51 -13.57
CA VAL A 155 -15.65 -12.68 -13.82
C VAL A 155 -14.19 -12.27 -14.08
N SER A 156 -13.99 -11.24 -14.90
CA SER A 156 -12.66 -10.70 -15.16
C SER A 156 -11.98 -10.24 -13.86
N PHE A 157 -12.69 -9.46 -13.05
CA PHE A 157 -12.11 -8.95 -11.80
C PHE A 157 -11.76 -10.07 -10.81
N ILE A 158 -12.65 -11.05 -10.62
CA ILE A 158 -12.39 -12.23 -9.78
C ILE A 158 -11.16 -13.01 -10.28
N SER A 159 -11.03 -13.20 -11.59
CA SER A 159 -9.90 -13.92 -12.18
C SER A 159 -8.57 -13.24 -11.84
N TYR A 160 -8.51 -11.90 -11.88
CA TYR A 160 -7.33 -11.14 -11.49
C TYR A 160 -7.07 -11.15 -9.97
N LEU A 161 -8.12 -11.12 -9.14
CA LEU A 161 -7.96 -11.28 -7.69
C LEU A 161 -7.39 -12.65 -7.34
N LEU A 162 -7.88 -13.71 -7.98
CA LEU A 162 -7.35 -15.07 -7.81
C LEU A 162 -5.90 -15.16 -8.29
N ALA A 163 -5.58 -14.59 -9.44
CA ALA A 163 -4.20 -14.55 -9.94
C ALA A 163 -3.26 -13.79 -8.98
N ALA A 164 -3.71 -12.67 -8.42
CA ALA A 164 -2.96 -11.90 -7.41
C ALA A 164 -2.78 -12.72 -6.12
N LEU A 165 -3.82 -13.39 -5.64
CA LEU A 165 -3.77 -14.27 -4.46
C LEU A 165 -2.80 -15.43 -4.68
N ILE A 166 -2.90 -16.13 -5.80
CA ILE A 166 -2.00 -17.24 -6.15
C ILE A 166 -0.55 -16.75 -6.14
N ARG A 167 -0.28 -15.59 -6.75
CA ARG A 167 1.06 -15.01 -6.79
C ARG A 167 1.57 -14.69 -5.39
N LEU A 168 0.73 -14.13 -4.54
CA LEU A 168 1.07 -13.86 -3.15
C LEU A 168 1.37 -15.14 -2.36
N LEU A 169 0.55 -16.19 -2.52
CA LEU A 169 0.74 -17.48 -1.87
C LEU A 169 2.03 -18.19 -2.33
N VAL A 170 2.34 -18.13 -3.64
CA VAL A 170 3.60 -18.67 -4.19
C VAL A 170 4.79 -17.93 -3.61
N PHE A 171 4.72 -16.60 -3.53
CA PHE A 171 5.76 -15.78 -2.89
C PHE A 171 5.95 -16.17 -1.42
N MET A 172 4.87 -16.30 -0.66
CA MET A 172 4.94 -16.72 0.76
C MET A 172 5.64 -18.05 0.92
N ARG A 173 5.28 -19.05 0.10
CA ARG A 173 5.92 -20.38 0.14
C ARG A 173 7.42 -20.30 -0.19
N SER A 174 7.81 -19.45 -1.12
CA SER A 174 9.21 -19.27 -1.51
C SER A 174 10.07 -18.66 -0.39
N GLN A 175 9.47 -17.83 0.48
CA GLN A 175 10.19 -17.17 1.59
C GLN A 175 10.44 -18.10 2.77
N LYS A 176 9.78 -19.26 2.87
CA LYS A 176 9.88 -20.21 4.00
C LYS A 176 9.63 -19.55 5.38
N ILE A 177 8.89 -18.46 5.42
CA ILE A 177 8.55 -17.73 6.65
C ILE A 177 7.10 -18.05 7.02
N PRO A 178 6.80 -18.34 8.29
CA PRO A 178 5.43 -18.53 8.75
C PRO A 178 4.56 -17.29 8.48
N PHE A 179 3.32 -17.52 8.05
CA PHE A 179 2.35 -16.47 7.72
C PHE A 179 2.21 -15.41 8.83
N LEU A 180 2.10 -15.83 10.08
CA LEU A 180 1.95 -14.92 11.22
C LEU A 180 3.16 -14.00 11.39
N ILE A 181 4.37 -14.49 11.12
CA ILE A 181 5.59 -13.67 11.18
C ILE A 181 5.60 -12.66 10.03
N MET A 182 5.24 -13.08 8.82
CA MET A 182 5.12 -12.15 7.68
C MET A 182 4.09 -11.05 7.94
N MET A 183 2.93 -11.40 8.49
CA MET A 183 1.89 -10.42 8.84
C MET A 183 2.34 -9.46 9.93
N ARG A 184 3.15 -9.91 10.88
CA ARG A 184 3.66 -9.07 11.97
C ARG A 184 4.77 -8.13 11.52
N GLU A 185 5.74 -8.64 10.76
CA GLU A 185 7.01 -7.97 10.50
C GLU A 185 7.04 -7.22 9.16
N GLN A 186 6.23 -7.66 8.17
CA GLN A 186 6.25 -7.09 6.82
C GLN A 186 5.01 -6.25 6.54
N PHE A 187 5.16 -4.94 6.65
CA PHE A 187 4.06 -3.99 6.45
C PHE A 187 3.44 -4.09 5.05
N ASN A 188 4.25 -4.14 3.99
CA ASN A 188 3.76 -4.25 2.60
C ASN A 188 2.91 -5.50 2.37
N PHE A 189 3.35 -6.63 2.95
CA PHE A 189 2.62 -7.87 2.86
C PHE A 189 1.27 -7.77 3.58
N ARG A 190 1.27 -7.23 4.80
CA ARG A 190 0.05 -7.00 5.58
C ARG A 190 -0.92 -6.08 4.86
N TRP A 191 -0.44 -4.98 4.31
CA TRP A 191 -1.24 -4.05 3.51
C TRP A 191 -1.85 -4.74 2.28
N LEU A 192 -1.02 -5.43 1.49
CA LEU A 192 -1.47 -6.14 0.30
C LEU A 192 -2.51 -7.21 0.62
N PHE A 193 -2.33 -7.92 1.73
CA PHE A 193 -3.28 -8.91 2.20
C PHE A 193 -4.63 -8.27 2.61
N TYR A 194 -4.62 -7.17 3.35
CA TYR A 194 -5.84 -6.44 3.70
C TYR A 194 -6.52 -5.84 2.47
N LEU A 195 -5.77 -5.30 1.55
CA LEU A 195 -6.31 -4.78 0.29
C LEU A 195 -6.97 -5.90 -0.52
N LEU A 196 -6.33 -7.07 -0.65
CA LEU A 196 -6.90 -8.25 -1.28
C LEU A 196 -8.19 -8.68 -0.61
N LEU A 197 -8.18 -8.81 0.70
CA LEU A 197 -9.35 -9.21 1.48
C LEU A 197 -10.52 -8.23 1.30
N SER A 198 -10.25 -6.92 1.37
CA SER A 198 -11.28 -5.89 1.17
C SER A 198 -11.90 -5.94 -0.23
N MET A 199 -11.11 -6.30 -1.24
CA MET A 199 -11.57 -6.39 -2.63
C MET A 199 -12.41 -7.63 -2.91
N PHE A 200 -12.37 -8.68 -2.10
CA PHE A 200 -13.25 -9.84 -2.26
C PHE A 200 -14.72 -9.55 -1.94
N PHE A 201 -15.00 -8.59 -1.07
CA PHE A 201 -16.38 -8.25 -0.72
C PHE A 201 -17.17 -7.67 -1.89
N LEU A 202 -16.51 -6.99 -2.81
CA LEU A 202 -17.14 -6.34 -3.94
C LEU A 202 -17.71 -7.28 -4.99
N PRO A 203 -16.91 -8.19 -5.59
CA PRO A 203 -17.47 -9.14 -6.54
C PRO A 203 -18.53 -10.02 -5.88
N LEU A 204 -18.43 -10.30 -4.59
CA LEU A 204 -19.43 -11.05 -3.85
C LEU A 204 -20.77 -10.29 -3.83
N SER A 205 -20.77 -9.00 -3.50
CA SER A 205 -21.97 -8.16 -3.53
C SER A 205 -22.57 -8.08 -4.93
N TYR A 206 -21.71 -7.97 -5.92
CA TYR A 206 -22.12 -7.85 -7.29
C TYR A 206 -22.66 -9.15 -7.87
N ILE A 207 -22.15 -10.32 -7.46
CA ILE A 207 -22.71 -11.63 -7.82
C ILE A 207 -24.13 -11.79 -7.23
N ILE A 208 -24.31 -11.42 -5.97
CA ILE A 208 -25.66 -11.46 -5.33
C ILE A 208 -26.61 -10.57 -6.12
N PHE A 209 -26.21 -9.34 -6.43
CA PHE A 209 -26.99 -8.44 -7.25
C PHE A 209 -27.29 -9.00 -8.64
N LEU A 210 -26.29 -9.55 -9.34
CA LEU A 210 -26.48 -10.17 -10.66
C LEU A 210 -27.44 -11.36 -10.60
N PHE A 211 -27.37 -12.16 -9.53
CA PHE A 211 -28.26 -13.27 -9.35
C PHE A 211 -29.70 -12.80 -9.18
N ASP A 212 -29.92 -11.75 -8.38
CA ASP A 212 -31.23 -11.13 -8.19
C ASP A 212 -31.76 -10.57 -9.52
N VAL A 213 -30.91 -9.86 -10.28
CA VAL A 213 -31.28 -9.26 -11.59
C VAL A 213 -31.64 -10.31 -12.66
N THR A 214 -30.98 -11.49 -12.61
CA THR A 214 -31.19 -12.51 -13.69
C THR A 214 -32.24 -13.56 -13.35
N HIS A 215 -32.58 -13.75 -12.07
CA HIS A 215 -33.51 -14.81 -11.63
C HIS A 215 -34.78 -14.28 -11.00
N PHE A 216 -34.79 -13.06 -10.46
CA PHE A 216 -35.97 -12.43 -9.91
C PHE A 216 -36.41 -11.27 -10.81
N ASP A 217 -37.73 -11.04 -10.89
CA ASP A 217 -38.26 -9.91 -11.64
C ASP A 217 -37.72 -8.59 -11.05
N LEU A 218 -36.68 -8.05 -11.70
CA LEU A 218 -36.03 -6.81 -11.30
C LEU A 218 -37.02 -5.66 -11.12
N GLY A 219 -38.17 -5.76 -11.86
CA GLY A 219 -39.27 -4.83 -11.77
C GLY A 219 -39.86 -4.72 -10.36
N GLN A 220 -40.03 -5.82 -9.64
CA GLN A 220 -40.53 -5.80 -8.28
C GLN A 220 -39.50 -5.26 -7.28
N ILE A 221 -38.21 -5.56 -7.45
CA ILE A 221 -37.15 -5.16 -6.55
C ILE A 221 -36.91 -3.65 -6.61
N LEU A 222 -36.92 -3.04 -7.80
CA LEU A 222 -36.64 -1.61 -7.98
C LEU A 222 -37.90 -0.74 -7.80
N LEU A 223 -39.10 -1.22 -8.21
CA LEU A 223 -40.36 -0.50 -8.04
C LEU A 223 -40.75 -0.34 -6.55
N GLU A 224 -40.40 -1.30 -5.70
CA GLU A 224 -40.72 -1.25 -4.27
C GLU A 224 -39.72 -0.45 -3.45
N GLN A 225 -38.75 0.26 -4.06
CA GLN A 225 -37.60 0.90 -3.36
C GLN A 225 -36.84 -0.04 -2.41
N LYS A 226 -37.05 -1.34 -2.55
CA LYS A 226 -36.48 -2.35 -1.65
C LYS A 226 -34.99 -2.59 -1.93
N PHE A 227 -34.46 -2.16 -3.08
CA PHE A 227 -33.06 -2.40 -3.41
C PHE A 227 -32.10 -1.78 -2.39
N SER A 228 -32.38 -0.58 -1.87
CA SER A 228 -31.55 0.03 -0.84
C SER A 228 -31.58 -0.72 0.50
N LEU A 229 -32.63 -1.49 0.76
CA LEU A 229 -32.83 -2.28 2.00
C LEU A 229 -32.63 -3.78 1.79
N THR A 230 -32.41 -4.25 0.54
CA THR A 230 -32.06 -5.64 0.24
C THR A 230 -30.59 -5.90 0.57
N ASN A 231 -30.24 -7.17 0.77
CA ASN A 231 -28.85 -7.57 1.03
C ASN A 231 -27.88 -7.02 -0.03
N GLY A 232 -28.27 -6.95 -1.30
CA GLY A 232 -27.48 -6.41 -2.40
C GLY A 232 -27.18 -4.91 -2.27
N GLY A 233 -28.18 -4.09 -1.93
CA GLY A 233 -28.02 -2.64 -1.72
C GLY A 233 -27.16 -2.32 -0.50
N LEU A 234 -27.35 -3.01 0.63
CA LEU A 234 -26.53 -2.84 1.82
C LEU A 234 -25.06 -3.21 1.56
N ILE A 235 -24.82 -4.30 0.83
CA ILE A 235 -23.45 -4.72 0.50
C ILE A 235 -22.79 -3.70 -0.46
N LEU A 236 -23.55 -3.12 -1.41
CA LEU A 236 -23.04 -2.07 -2.28
C LEU A 236 -22.68 -0.80 -1.49
N LEU A 237 -23.53 -0.39 -0.53
CA LEU A 237 -23.22 0.71 0.39
C LEU A 237 -21.94 0.43 1.19
N PHE A 238 -21.81 -0.78 1.73
CA PHE A 238 -20.59 -1.19 2.42
C PHE A 238 -19.36 -1.12 1.51
N SER A 239 -19.50 -1.47 0.25
CA SER A 239 -18.44 -1.35 -0.76
C SER A 239 -18.01 0.10 -1.02
N VAL A 240 -18.95 1.06 -0.97
CA VAL A 240 -18.65 2.50 -1.04
C VAL A 240 -17.76 2.92 0.13
N PHE A 241 -18.07 2.48 1.35
CA PHE A 241 -17.24 2.77 2.53
C PHE A 241 -15.85 2.13 2.45
N ILE A 242 -15.77 0.87 1.99
CA ILE A 242 -14.48 0.19 1.78
C ILE A 242 -13.64 0.96 0.77
N ASN A 243 -14.22 1.40 -0.34
CA ASN A 243 -13.53 2.19 -1.35
C ASN A 243 -12.99 3.51 -0.79
N LEU A 244 -13.83 4.26 -0.09
CA LEU A 244 -13.44 5.50 0.57
C LEU A 244 -12.29 5.27 1.56
N PHE A 245 -12.40 4.22 2.38
CA PHE A 245 -11.34 3.84 3.32
C PHE A 245 -10.02 3.49 2.60
N ASN A 246 -10.06 2.72 1.51
CA ASN A 246 -8.86 2.38 0.74
C ASN A 246 -8.19 3.61 0.14
N ASN A 247 -8.94 4.58 -0.38
CA ASN A 247 -8.40 5.82 -0.92
C ASN A 247 -7.74 6.69 0.17
N ILE A 248 -8.41 6.84 1.31
CA ILE A 248 -7.94 7.67 2.42
C ILE A 248 -6.78 6.98 3.18
N SER A 249 -6.75 5.65 3.20
CA SER A 249 -5.71 4.89 3.91
C SER A 249 -4.29 5.23 3.47
N LEU A 250 -4.09 5.67 2.22
CA LEU A 250 -2.78 6.13 1.74
C LEU A 250 -2.27 7.38 2.48
N LEU A 251 -3.15 8.20 3.04
CA LEU A 251 -2.75 9.33 3.88
C LEU A 251 -2.18 8.86 5.22
N PHE A 252 -2.73 7.78 5.78
CA PHE A 252 -2.30 7.22 7.05
C PHE A 252 -1.10 6.27 6.93
N PHE A 253 -0.85 5.75 5.72
CA PHE A 253 0.24 4.82 5.44
C PHE A 253 1.20 5.36 4.37
N PRO A 254 1.91 6.47 4.63
CA PRO A 254 2.81 7.08 3.66
C PRO A 254 3.95 6.14 3.21
N GLN A 255 4.23 5.09 3.99
CA GLN A 255 5.20 4.06 3.62
C GLN A 255 4.87 3.37 2.30
N LEU A 256 3.58 3.27 1.94
CA LEU A 256 3.15 2.71 0.65
C LEU A 256 3.53 3.59 -0.53
N LEU A 257 3.53 4.91 -0.32
CA LEU A 257 3.87 5.90 -1.34
C LEU A 257 5.35 5.87 -1.69
N TYR A 258 6.21 5.73 -0.67
CA TYR A 258 7.66 5.81 -0.86
C TYR A 258 8.32 4.48 -1.26
N GLY A 259 7.59 3.37 -1.20
CA GLY A 259 8.17 2.03 -1.31
C GLY A 259 8.89 1.63 -0.02
N ILE A 260 8.83 0.35 0.33
CA ILE A 260 9.49 -0.17 1.52
C ILE A 260 10.67 -1.01 1.05
N PRO A 261 11.89 -0.77 1.58
CA PRO A 261 13.03 -1.64 1.32
C PRO A 261 12.69 -3.08 1.72
N LYS A 262 13.10 -4.06 0.92
CA LYS A 262 12.99 -5.47 1.32
C LYS A 262 13.63 -5.65 2.69
N VAL A 263 12.86 -6.11 3.66
CA VAL A 263 13.45 -6.73 4.84
C VAL A 263 14.13 -7.99 4.35
N VAL A 264 15.45 -7.98 4.33
CA VAL A 264 16.24 -9.15 3.98
C VAL A 264 15.92 -10.26 4.96
N THR A 265 15.18 -11.24 4.51
CA THR A 265 14.62 -12.36 5.30
C THR A 265 15.68 -13.31 5.83
N LYS A 266 16.96 -13.08 5.55
CA LYS A 266 18.07 -13.95 5.95
C LYS A 266 18.33 -14.02 7.47
N ASN A 267 17.84 -13.08 8.27
CA ASN A 267 18.22 -13.01 9.69
C ASN A 267 17.24 -13.64 10.69
N TYR A 268 16.05 -14.09 10.26
CA TYR A 268 15.09 -14.67 11.20
C TYR A 268 15.31 -16.16 11.52
N LEU A 269 16.03 -16.88 10.66
CA LEU A 269 16.37 -18.29 10.91
C LEU A 269 17.67 -18.45 11.70
N SER A 270 18.49 -17.39 11.82
CA SER A 270 19.78 -17.47 12.52
C SER A 270 19.72 -17.04 13.97
N SER A 271 18.66 -16.33 14.42
CA SER A 271 18.56 -15.91 15.83
C SER A 271 18.01 -17.00 16.77
N SER A 272 17.56 -18.14 16.27
CA SER A 272 17.17 -19.29 17.12
C SER A 272 18.24 -20.37 17.26
N LYS A 273 19.38 -20.24 16.56
CA LYS A 273 20.55 -21.07 16.79
C LYS A 273 21.80 -20.20 16.71
N ALA A 274 22.29 -19.81 17.88
CA ALA A 274 23.64 -19.28 17.98
C ALA A 274 24.62 -20.28 17.40
N VAL A 275 25.36 -19.90 16.37
CA VAL A 275 26.76 -20.27 16.06
C VAL A 275 27.10 -19.85 14.63
N LYS A 276 28.09 -18.96 14.50
CA LYS A 276 29.05 -18.74 13.41
C LYS A 276 28.68 -19.11 11.97
N GLN A 277 28.60 -18.13 11.05
CA GLN A 277 29.52 -18.08 9.90
C GLN A 277 29.26 -16.84 9.02
N ASP A 278 30.35 -16.33 8.49
CA ASP A 278 30.49 -15.25 7.54
C ASP A 278 29.57 -15.40 6.32
N ASP A 279 28.78 -14.34 6.01
CA ASP A 279 28.25 -14.13 4.67
C ASP A 279 28.28 -12.63 4.35
N THR A 280 29.38 -12.23 3.75
CA THR A 280 29.57 -10.97 3.02
C THR A 280 28.82 -11.04 1.70
N SER A 281 27.52 -10.82 1.71
CA SER A 281 26.77 -10.46 0.51
C SER A 281 26.19 -9.07 0.71
N ALA A 282 26.82 -8.07 0.10
CA ALA A 282 26.38 -6.69 0.07
C ALA A 282 24.96 -6.59 -0.55
N PRO A 283 24.06 -5.77 0.01
CA PRO A 283 22.75 -5.49 -0.57
C PRO A 283 22.93 -4.84 -1.95
N THR A 284 22.14 -5.26 -2.94
CA THR A 284 22.16 -4.67 -4.29
C THR A 284 21.86 -3.17 -4.23
N PRO A 285 22.65 -2.33 -4.93
CA PRO A 285 22.55 -0.87 -4.87
C PRO A 285 21.20 -0.37 -5.38
N TYR A 286 20.63 0.60 -4.69
CA TYR A 286 19.57 1.44 -5.23
C TYR A 286 20.08 2.20 -6.47
N LYS A 287 19.21 2.43 -7.44
CA LYS A 287 19.53 3.15 -8.69
C LYS A 287 20.04 4.59 -8.49
N ASN A 288 20.01 5.10 -7.25
CA ASN A 288 20.43 6.46 -6.86
C ASN A 288 21.52 6.39 -5.78
N THR A 289 22.64 5.76 -6.11
CA THR A 289 23.78 5.55 -5.21
C THR A 289 24.29 6.87 -4.65
N GLU A 290 24.41 7.91 -5.47
CA GLU A 290 24.88 9.25 -5.11
C GLU A 290 24.04 9.92 -3.98
N TYR A 291 22.71 9.81 -4.06
CA TYR A 291 21.82 10.32 -3.00
C TYR A 291 22.07 9.64 -1.66
N PHE A 292 22.26 8.32 -1.67
CA PHE A 292 22.46 7.58 -0.42
C PHE A 292 23.90 7.72 0.12
N GLU A 293 24.88 7.98 -0.72
CA GLU A 293 26.23 8.37 -0.32
C GLU A 293 26.22 9.74 0.38
N ASP A 294 25.55 10.73 -0.20
CA ASP A 294 25.33 12.03 0.44
C ASP A 294 24.60 11.86 1.79
N LEU A 295 23.54 11.07 1.81
CA LEU A 295 22.79 10.80 3.03
C LEU A 295 23.66 10.13 4.10
N ALA A 296 24.54 9.19 3.74
CA ALA A 296 25.46 8.56 4.66
C ALA A 296 26.45 9.58 5.25
N ALA A 297 26.97 10.49 4.43
CA ALA A 297 27.82 11.58 4.89
C ALA A 297 27.07 12.52 5.84
N ARG A 298 25.82 12.87 5.51
CA ARG A 298 24.96 13.72 6.37
C ARG A 298 24.67 13.05 7.72
N ILE A 299 24.37 11.75 7.76
CA ILE A 299 24.18 10.99 9.00
C ILE A 299 25.44 11.04 9.83
N LYS A 300 26.60 10.74 9.23
CA LYS A 300 27.88 10.73 9.93
C LYS A 300 28.20 12.11 10.53
N ASN A 301 28.06 13.16 9.74
CA ASN A 301 28.29 14.54 10.18
C ASN A 301 27.32 14.95 11.30
N HIS A 302 26.04 14.62 11.18
CA HIS A 302 25.06 14.92 12.22
C HIS A 302 25.38 14.20 13.55
N MET A 303 25.76 12.92 13.47
CA MET A 303 26.16 12.15 14.65
C MET A 303 27.43 12.70 15.30
N GLN A 304 28.40 13.15 14.51
CA GLN A 304 29.69 13.64 15.02
C GLN A 304 29.65 15.09 15.55
N LEU A 305 28.92 15.99 14.86
CA LEU A 305 28.92 17.42 15.20
C LEU A 305 27.85 17.77 16.24
N GLN A 306 26.68 17.13 16.18
CA GLN A 306 25.57 17.45 17.09
C GLN A 306 25.43 16.48 18.27
N GLU A 307 26.12 15.34 18.21
CA GLU A 307 26.11 14.28 19.24
C GLU A 307 24.72 13.93 19.78
N PRO A 308 23.69 13.79 18.89
CA PRO A 308 22.29 13.60 19.30
C PRO A 308 22.12 12.30 20.09
N PHE A 309 23.03 11.36 19.93
CA PHE A 309 23.03 10.06 20.62
C PHE A 309 23.19 10.19 22.15
N LEU A 310 23.68 11.30 22.63
CA LEU A 310 23.81 11.57 24.09
C LEU A 310 22.44 11.80 24.75
N LYS A 311 21.42 12.21 23.96
CA LYS A 311 20.06 12.33 24.47
C LYS A 311 19.46 10.94 24.66
N LYS A 312 18.95 10.63 25.87
CA LYS A 312 18.34 9.34 26.22
C LYS A 312 17.16 8.97 25.28
N GLU A 313 16.43 10.00 24.80
CA GLU A 313 15.24 9.84 23.92
C GLU A 313 15.60 9.76 22.44
N PHE A 314 16.88 9.83 22.07
CA PHE A 314 17.30 9.79 20.68
C PHE A 314 16.81 8.51 19.97
N SER A 315 16.03 8.71 18.93
CA SER A 315 15.38 7.66 18.15
C SER A 315 15.56 7.90 16.65
N LEU A 316 15.28 6.87 15.86
CA LEU A 316 15.31 6.98 14.40
C LEU A 316 14.32 8.05 13.90
N GLN A 317 13.19 8.25 14.61
CA GLN A 317 12.22 9.31 14.31
C GLN A 317 12.83 10.71 14.49
N ILE A 318 13.58 10.93 15.56
CA ILE A 318 14.26 12.21 15.81
C ILE A 318 15.31 12.47 14.73
N LEU A 319 16.09 11.45 14.36
CA LEU A 319 17.07 11.56 13.26
C LEU A 319 16.39 11.86 11.92
N SER A 320 15.26 11.21 11.65
CA SER A 320 14.44 11.44 10.45
C SER A 320 13.98 12.91 10.35
N ASN A 321 13.45 13.43 11.45
CA ASN A 321 13.00 14.82 11.52
C ASN A 321 14.16 15.81 11.38
N SER A 322 15.30 15.54 12.05
CA SER A 322 16.49 16.43 12.03
C SER A 322 17.11 16.55 10.64
N LEU A 323 17.14 15.46 9.89
CA LEU A 323 17.73 15.43 8.56
C LEU A 323 16.71 15.70 7.45
N ASN A 324 15.42 15.81 7.82
CA ASN A 324 14.29 15.91 6.88
C ASN A 324 14.31 14.79 5.83
N VAL A 325 14.48 13.55 6.28
CA VAL A 325 14.63 12.37 5.44
C VAL A 325 13.67 11.27 5.93
N PRO A 326 12.96 10.58 5.03
CA PRO A 326 12.08 9.48 5.40
C PRO A 326 12.80 8.37 6.17
N HIS A 327 12.11 7.79 7.15
CA HIS A 327 12.61 6.73 8.02
C HIS A 327 13.27 5.56 7.28
N HIS A 328 12.69 5.15 6.17
CA HIS A 328 13.16 4.02 5.39
C HIS A 328 14.45 4.32 4.63
N HIS A 329 14.66 5.57 4.17
CA HIS A 329 15.95 5.98 3.59
C HIS A 329 17.06 5.90 4.62
N LEU A 330 16.79 6.36 5.87
CA LEU A 330 17.75 6.24 6.96
C LEU A 330 18.06 4.79 7.30
N THR A 331 17.02 3.94 7.40
CA THR A 331 17.19 2.51 7.68
C THR A 331 18.01 1.82 6.60
N TYR A 332 17.72 2.11 5.33
CA TYR A 332 18.50 1.59 4.20
C TYR A 332 19.94 2.09 4.25
N CYS A 333 20.14 3.40 4.39
CA CYS A 333 21.45 4.02 4.43
C CYS A 333 22.32 3.47 5.59
N ILE A 334 21.76 3.36 6.79
CA ILE A 334 22.45 2.82 7.96
C ILE A 334 22.85 1.36 7.72
N ARG A 335 21.98 0.58 7.09
CA ARG A 335 22.25 -0.82 6.80
C ARG A 335 23.29 -1.01 5.73
N TYR A 336 23.22 -0.22 4.65
CA TYR A 336 24.09 -0.37 3.49
C TYR A 336 25.47 0.24 3.71
N PHE A 337 25.54 1.48 4.21
CA PHE A 337 26.80 2.22 4.34
C PHE A 337 27.51 2.03 5.69
N PHE A 338 26.75 1.74 6.75
CA PHE A 338 27.33 1.52 8.08
C PHE A 338 27.31 0.04 8.50
N ASN A 339 26.80 -0.85 7.64
CA ASN A 339 26.65 -2.29 7.92
C ASN A 339 26.07 -2.58 9.32
N SER A 340 25.07 -1.79 9.71
CA SER A 340 24.56 -1.76 11.08
C SER A 340 23.05 -1.51 11.08
N ASN A 341 22.41 -1.71 12.22
CA ASN A 341 21.08 -1.17 12.47
C ASN A 341 21.18 0.12 13.30
N PHE A 342 20.09 0.90 13.38
CA PHE A 342 20.08 2.18 14.09
C PHE A 342 20.46 2.05 15.58
N SER A 343 20.00 0.98 16.24
CA SER A 343 20.32 0.76 17.67
C SER A 343 21.81 0.51 17.88
N ASP A 344 22.40 -0.31 17.02
CA ASP A 344 23.81 -0.63 17.06
C ASP A 344 24.66 0.60 16.68
N LEU A 345 24.30 1.32 15.62
CA LEU A 345 24.97 2.57 15.23
C LEU A 345 24.94 3.59 16.35
N LYS A 346 23.77 3.83 16.95
CA LYS A 346 23.64 4.73 18.11
C LYS A 346 24.52 4.30 19.28
N ASN A 347 24.47 3.00 19.63
CA ASN A 347 25.22 2.49 20.78
C ASN A 347 26.73 2.47 20.51
N SER A 348 27.20 2.28 19.29
CA SER A 348 28.63 2.39 18.96
C SER A 348 29.15 3.80 19.20
N TYR A 349 28.42 4.84 18.82
CA TYR A 349 28.79 6.23 19.14
C TYR A 349 28.78 6.52 20.65
N ARG A 350 27.79 5.97 21.38
CA ARG A 350 27.71 6.08 22.83
C ARG A 350 28.91 5.43 23.56
N ILE A 351 29.31 4.23 23.09
CA ILE A 351 30.49 3.53 23.63
C ILE A 351 31.76 4.29 23.30
N ALA A 352 31.93 4.81 22.09
CA ALA A 352 33.05 5.64 21.71
C ALA A 352 33.17 6.91 22.60
N HIS A 353 32.03 7.57 22.86
CA HIS A 353 31.99 8.73 23.76
C HIS A 353 32.33 8.36 25.20
N PHE A 354 31.81 7.24 25.71
CA PHE A 354 32.18 6.73 27.03
C PHE A 354 33.69 6.49 27.15
N LYS A 355 34.31 5.84 26.17
CA LYS A 355 35.75 5.57 26.14
C LYS A 355 36.54 6.88 26.15
N LYS A 356 36.18 7.84 25.31
CA LYS A 356 36.81 9.15 25.25
C LYS A 356 36.75 9.88 26.60
N MET A 357 35.62 9.82 27.31
CA MET A 357 35.51 10.40 28.66
C MET A 357 36.40 9.67 29.68
N ALA A 358 36.43 8.34 29.58
CA ALA A 358 37.28 7.53 30.49
C ALA A 358 38.78 7.76 30.27
N GLU A 359 39.24 7.91 29.03
CA GLU A 359 40.63 8.18 28.63
C GLU A 359 41.09 9.59 29.03
N ASN A 360 40.18 10.58 29.03
CA ASN A 360 40.52 11.96 29.48
C ASN A 360 40.71 12.11 31.00
N GLY A 361 40.64 11.00 31.71
CA GLY A 361 40.79 10.95 33.17
C GLY A 361 39.47 11.22 33.90
N ILE A 362 39.07 10.28 34.77
CA ILE A 362 37.90 10.45 35.62
C ILE A 362 38.33 11.20 36.87
N PRO A 363 37.77 12.38 37.20
CA PRO A 363 37.99 13.00 38.48
C PRO A 363 37.63 12.03 39.61
N LYS A 364 38.46 11.96 40.67
CA LYS A 364 38.34 11.02 41.82
C LYS A 364 36.95 10.93 42.47
N HIS A 365 36.07 11.90 42.19
CA HIS A 365 34.72 11.99 42.73
C HIS A 365 33.62 11.54 41.76
N LEU A 366 33.94 11.19 40.51
CA LEU A 366 32.96 10.71 39.52
C LEU A 366 32.91 9.19 39.47
N THR A 367 31.69 8.65 39.38
CA THR A 367 31.47 7.21 39.31
C THR A 367 31.33 6.77 37.87
N ILE A 368 31.57 5.47 37.60
CA ILE A 368 31.30 4.86 36.30
C ILE A 368 29.83 5.05 35.89
N ASP A 369 28.93 5.07 36.87
CA ASP A 369 27.49 5.29 36.64
C ASP A 369 27.22 6.67 36.06
N PHE A 370 27.94 7.67 36.48
CA PHE A 370 27.85 9.01 35.89
C PHE A 370 28.31 9.03 34.43
N LEU A 371 29.41 8.36 34.11
CA LEU A 371 29.88 8.26 32.72
C LEU A 371 28.88 7.50 31.80
N ILE A 372 28.27 6.44 32.33
CA ILE A 372 27.24 5.71 31.63
C ILE A 372 26.04 6.63 31.32
N ASP A 373 25.62 7.42 32.31
CA ASP A 373 24.50 8.36 32.18
C ASP A 373 24.84 9.46 31.18
N GLN A 374 26.01 10.06 31.24
CA GLN A 374 26.48 11.09 30.30
C GLN A 374 26.64 10.55 28.87
N SER A 375 26.87 9.26 28.70
CA SER A 375 26.94 8.61 27.40
C SER A 375 25.56 8.36 26.78
N GLY A 376 24.47 8.78 27.45
CA GLY A 376 23.10 8.70 26.94
C GLY A 376 22.44 7.34 27.08
N PHE A 377 23.00 6.39 27.81
CA PHE A 377 22.35 5.10 28.07
C PHE A 377 21.20 5.24 29.08
N LYS A 378 20.08 4.56 28.80
CA LYS A 378 18.88 4.56 29.68
C LYS A 378 19.09 3.67 30.94
N SER A 379 19.94 2.65 30.83
CA SER A 379 20.20 1.72 31.94
C SER A 379 21.61 1.13 31.84
N LYS A 380 22.17 0.77 33.01
CA LYS A 380 23.43 0.04 33.10
C LYS A 380 23.41 -1.26 32.31
N SER A 381 22.34 -2.03 32.40
CA SER A 381 22.21 -3.31 31.65
C SER A 381 22.37 -3.10 30.14
N SER A 382 21.74 -2.06 29.57
CA SER A 382 21.87 -1.71 28.17
C SER A 382 23.28 -1.30 27.79
N PHE A 383 23.98 -0.56 28.67
CA PHE A 383 25.38 -0.20 28.49
C PHE A 383 26.28 -1.45 28.49
N TYR A 384 26.19 -2.29 29.53
CA TYR A 384 27.05 -3.49 29.66
C TYR A 384 26.89 -4.43 28.50
N ALA A 385 25.62 -4.68 28.04
CA ALA A 385 25.34 -5.50 26.89
C ALA A 385 25.95 -4.92 25.60
N SER A 386 25.82 -3.60 25.40
CA SER A 386 26.36 -2.93 24.21
C SER A 386 27.89 -2.90 24.25
N PHE A 387 28.49 -2.59 25.41
CA PHE A 387 29.95 -2.53 25.58
C PHE A 387 30.59 -3.89 25.29
N SER A 388 30.09 -4.97 25.90
CA SER A 388 30.58 -6.33 25.63
C SER A 388 30.41 -6.75 24.17
N LYS A 389 29.33 -6.29 23.52
CA LYS A 389 29.09 -6.56 22.09
C LYS A 389 30.13 -5.90 21.18
N PHE A 390 30.51 -4.65 21.44
CA PHE A 390 31.41 -3.87 20.57
C PHE A 390 32.88 -4.05 20.90
N GLU A 391 33.24 -4.18 22.18
CA GLU A 391 34.63 -4.25 22.64
C GLU A 391 35.09 -5.69 22.92
N GLY A 392 34.17 -6.63 23.09
CA GLY A 392 34.51 -8.04 23.35
C GLY A 392 34.86 -8.40 24.76
N TYR A 393 34.91 -7.39 25.68
CA TYR A 393 35.26 -7.60 27.09
C TYR A 393 34.33 -6.81 28.02
N ASN A 394 34.43 -7.08 29.35
CA ASN A 394 33.59 -6.42 30.36
C ASN A 394 34.15 -5.04 30.72
N PRO A 395 33.33 -3.97 30.75
CA PRO A 395 33.76 -2.62 31.10
C PRO A 395 34.39 -2.50 32.48
N SER A 396 34.16 -3.46 33.38
CA SER A 396 34.81 -3.51 34.71
C SER A 396 36.34 -3.58 34.66
N LEU A 397 36.91 -3.96 33.50
CA LEU A 397 38.35 -3.98 33.29
C LEU A 397 38.94 -2.57 33.10
N ILE A 398 38.17 -1.65 32.49
CA ILE A 398 38.59 -0.25 32.35
C ILE A 398 38.61 0.43 33.71
N VAL A 399 37.64 0.12 34.58
CA VAL A 399 37.53 0.75 35.93
C VAL A 399 38.65 0.35 36.86
N LYS A 400 39.28 -0.81 36.65
CA LYS A 400 40.46 -1.26 37.45
C LYS A 400 41.77 -0.61 37.00
N GLN A 401 41.81 0.02 35.83
CA GLN A 401 42.98 0.69 35.27
C GLN A 401 42.97 2.21 35.50
N ILE A 402 41.90 2.76 36.02
CA ILE A 402 41.70 4.16 36.40
C ILE A 402 41.60 4.26 37.92
#